data_5549d018a6885672cfcd1a678591be6b
#
_entry.id   5549d018a6885672cfcd1a678591be6b
#
_cell.length_a   1.000
_cell.length_b   1.000
_cell.length_c   1.000
_cell.angle_alpha   90.00
_cell.angle_beta   90.00
_cell.angle_gamma   90.00
#
_symmetry.space_group_name_H-M   'P 1'
#
loop_
_entity.id
_entity.type
_entity.pdbx_description
1 polymer ?
#
loop_
_entity_poly.entity_id
_entity_poly.type
_entity_poly.pdbx_seq_one_letter_code
_entity_poly.pdbx_strand_id
1 'polypeptide(L)'
;MKIWKLQNRQLLCGAFLLLIGLSAQAQVRKQEHGDTLMREKSVMLMNRIGPSAADLFVANADGSAERKLFPVSGFDYHASYSPDGKWIVFTSERNGFGQADIYRCHPDGTGLERLTDSPAVDDQAALSPDGSELAFVSTRDTHKANIWILDLKTRRVRNLTGLAELQGDPQKPDGFFRPAWSPDGKWIAFSSDRNTEWKGHGNGSGWEHVQELSIYVVRPDGKGLRRLTEPGICAGAPKWSPDGKRVVFYEIPVEQTWAARRPNLARSATSQIVSVDVATGDRKQHTTGPGLKVVPQFLTSENIGYLAKAGPKQGIAYTDGSKGVDGKMRSPAWSADRQNVVYEKVDFRPRPQNQLLYSWDPDYEYRYTDVFPSFSNDGKLVVTRKDGNSSLDIMDADGSNRKEVFPANGGSAFSPSWSPDGQWLVFGYGGFLQARKNQPAKLMMVQRDGTGTKDLTEGLPNSGFPSWSPDGKKIVYRVWGDKDAGLRILNLEDHAIKVLTTEYDNVPYWSPDGQRILFTRKLSGNNFDIFTISPDGTDLRQLTTTPANDAHAVWTDDGEHIMWSSGIYGFKEEAALYDNTFQPYGSIFIMKADGSEKRQLTDSPWEDSMPRFVPKKTHP
;
A
#
# COMPACT_ATOMS: atom_id res chain seq x y z
N MET A 1 64.35 9.21 -51.57
CA MET A 1 64.57 9.42 -50.12
C MET A 1 63.92 10.70 -49.56
N LYS A 2 63.17 11.50 -50.36
CA LYS A 2 62.47 12.70 -49.89
C LYS A 2 60.94 12.54 -49.67
N ILE A 3 60.37 11.48 -50.25
CA ILE A 3 58.89 11.26 -50.12
C ILE A 3 58.50 10.51 -48.84
N TRP A 4 59.41 9.73 -48.24
CA TRP A 4 59.14 8.93 -47.01
C TRP A 4 59.16 9.78 -45.72
N LYS A 5 59.80 10.96 -45.75
CA LYS A 5 59.83 11.87 -44.57
C LYS A 5 58.59 12.75 -44.41
N LEU A 6 57.79 12.93 -45.47
CA LEU A 6 56.55 13.74 -45.37
C LEU A 6 55.34 12.92 -44.89
N GLN A 7 55.26 11.61 -45.19
CA GLN A 7 54.17 10.76 -44.70
C GLN A 7 54.25 10.49 -43.19
N ASN A 8 55.44 10.37 -42.62
CA ASN A 8 55.58 10.17 -41.16
C ASN A 8 55.34 11.42 -40.32
N ARG A 9 55.40 12.63 -40.89
CA ARG A 9 55.04 13.85 -40.15
C ARG A 9 53.52 14.09 -40.10
N GLN A 10 52.78 13.67 -41.09
CA GLN A 10 51.30 13.76 -41.07
C GLN A 10 50.66 12.69 -40.15
N LEU A 11 51.23 11.51 -40.03
CA LEU A 11 50.80 10.47 -39.10
C LEU A 11 51.09 10.82 -37.65
N LEU A 12 52.19 11.50 -37.34
CA LEU A 12 52.50 11.97 -35.98
C LEU A 12 51.63 13.17 -35.53
N CYS A 13 51.29 14.10 -36.42
CA CYS A 13 50.36 15.17 -36.13
C CYS A 13 48.91 14.68 -35.95
N GLY A 14 48.45 13.69 -36.73
CA GLY A 14 47.12 13.10 -36.57
C GLY A 14 46.96 12.32 -35.28
N ALA A 15 48.00 11.57 -34.87
CA ALA A 15 48.01 10.84 -33.60
C ALA A 15 48.07 11.76 -32.35
N PHE A 16 48.77 12.90 -32.48
CA PHE A 16 48.87 13.86 -31.38
C PHE A 16 47.56 14.68 -31.21
N LEU A 17 46.85 15.00 -32.30
CA LEU A 17 45.55 15.63 -32.26
C LEU A 17 44.43 14.69 -31.76
N LEU A 18 44.51 13.39 -32.08
CA LEU A 18 43.60 12.37 -31.54
C LEU A 18 43.81 12.13 -30.02
N LEU A 19 45.07 12.13 -29.56
CA LEU A 19 45.40 11.98 -28.14
C LEU A 19 45.02 13.22 -27.31
N ILE A 20 45.12 14.43 -27.86
CA ILE A 20 44.65 15.66 -27.20
C ILE A 20 43.11 15.70 -27.20
N GLY A 21 42.43 15.28 -28.28
CA GLY A 21 40.97 15.18 -28.31
C GLY A 21 40.40 14.14 -27.34
N LEU A 22 41.04 13.00 -27.19
CA LEU A 22 40.67 11.95 -26.23
C LEU A 22 40.92 12.37 -24.77
N SER A 23 42.00 13.11 -24.50
CA SER A 23 42.27 13.63 -23.14
C SER A 23 41.34 14.79 -22.79
N ALA A 24 40.95 15.65 -23.73
CA ALA A 24 39.96 16.71 -23.51
C ALA A 24 38.57 16.12 -23.31
N GLN A 25 38.14 15.11 -24.07
CA GLN A 25 36.86 14.42 -23.83
C GLN A 25 36.85 13.60 -22.55
N ALA A 26 37.99 13.03 -22.14
CA ALA A 26 38.10 12.35 -20.85
C ALA A 26 38.13 13.32 -19.68
N GLN A 27 38.69 14.53 -19.85
CA GLN A 27 38.64 15.59 -18.83
C GLN A 27 37.25 16.24 -18.78
N VAL A 28 36.57 16.48 -19.90
CA VAL A 28 35.18 16.95 -19.92
C VAL A 28 34.25 15.90 -19.31
N ARG A 29 34.40 14.59 -19.63
CA ARG A 29 33.65 13.53 -18.96
C ARG A 29 34.00 13.36 -17.47
N LYS A 30 35.24 13.67 -17.04
CA LYS A 30 35.58 13.69 -15.61
C LYS A 30 35.09 14.97 -14.92
N GLN A 31 34.95 16.09 -15.61
CA GLN A 31 34.35 17.29 -15.05
C GLN A 31 32.81 17.22 -15.00
N GLU A 32 32.16 16.57 -15.99
CA GLU A 32 30.72 16.29 -15.90
C GLU A 32 30.37 15.20 -14.87
N HIS A 33 31.33 14.35 -14.45
CA HIS A 33 31.13 13.37 -13.36
C HIS A 33 31.72 13.84 -12.02
N GLY A 34 32.33 15.04 -11.94
CA GLY A 34 33.02 15.54 -10.75
C GLY A 34 32.28 16.61 -9.97
N ASP A 35 31.22 17.20 -10.53
CA ASP A 35 30.45 18.29 -9.90
C ASP A 35 28.95 18.03 -9.81
N THR A 36 28.50 16.79 -9.79
CA THR A 36 27.28 16.47 -9.07
C THR A 36 27.67 16.50 -7.58
N LEU A 37 27.67 17.70 -6.98
CA LEU A 37 27.44 17.85 -5.55
C LEU A 37 26.28 16.89 -5.25
N MET A 38 26.55 15.79 -4.54
CA MET A 38 25.51 14.87 -4.11
C MET A 38 24.57 15.72 -3.26
N ARG A 39 23.46 16.16 -3.88
CA ARG A 39 22.43 16.92 -3.21
C ARG A 39 21.98 16.05 -2.05
N GLU A 40 22.16 16.52 -0.84
CA GLU A 40 21.79 15.78 0.35
C GLU A 40 20.29 15.46 0.24
N LYS A 41 19.94 14.18 0.17
CA LYS A 41 18.55 13.75 0.04
C LYS A 41 17.79 14.15 1.30
N SER A 42 16.58 14.65 1.12
CA SER A 42 15.68 14.83 2.25
C SER A 42 15.19 13.47 2.74
N VAL A 43 15.18 13.26 4.06
CA VAL A 43 14.73 11.99 4.66
C VAL A 43 13.25 12.11 5.01
N MET A 44 12.43 11.22 4.43
CA MET A 44 11.02 11.10 4.75
C MET A 44 10.78 9.87 5.63
N LEU A 45 10.21 10.10 6.81
CA LEU A 45 9.64 9.03 7.63
C LEU A 45 8.20 8.78 7.21
N MET A 46 7.80 7.51 7.17
CA MET A 46 6.43 7.13 6.85
C MET A 46 6.03 5.83 7.52
N ASN A 47 4.76 5.72 7.84
CA ASN A 47 4.19 4.45 8.30
C ASN A 47 3.78 3.59 7.10
N ARG A 48 3.97 2.28 7.24
CA ARG A 48 3.52 1.30 6.26
C ARG A 48 2.68 0.23 6.94
N ILE A 49 1.46 0.03 6.45
CA ILE A 49 0.58 -1.03 6.90
C ILE A 49 0.71 -2.22 5.94
N GLY A 50 1.14 -3.35 6.47
CA GLY A 50 1.38 -4.59 5.75
C GLY A 50 2.19 -5.57 6.59
N PRO A 51 2.44 -6.79 6.10
CA PRO A 51 3.29 -7.77 6.79
C PRO A 51 4.71 -7.24 6.98
N SER A 52 5.37 -7.65 8.06
CA SER A 52 6.78 -7.36 8.32
C SER A 52 7.73 -8.36 7.64
N ALA A 53 7.25 -9.54 7.30
CA ALA A 53 7.95 -10.55 6.52
C ALA A 53 6.94 -11.38 5.71
N ALA A 54 7.39 -11.89 4.57
CA ALA A 54 6.67 -12.82 3.72
C ALA A 54 7.68 -13.82 3.15
N ASP A 55 7.40 -15.11 3.33
CA ASP A 55 8.26 -16.21 2.88
C ASP A 55 7.44 -17.26 2.13
N LEU A 56 7.98 -17.77 1.04
CA LEU A 56 7.39 -18.86 0.28
C LEU A 56 7.77 -20.23 0.86
N PHE A 57 6.77 -21.10 0.92
CA PHE A 57 6.90 -22.49 1.32
C PHE A 57 6.37 -23.41 0.22
N VAL A 58 7.00 -24.56 0.06
CA VAL A 58 6.56 -25.64 -0.82
C VAL A 58 6.31 -26.87 0.04
N ALA A 59 5.20 -27.56 -0.23
CA ALA A 59 4.85 -28.81 0.43
C ALA A 59 4.21 -29.78 -0.58
N ASN A 60 4.07 -31.05 -0.21
CA ASN A 60 3.14 -31.92 -0.89
C ASN A 60 1.69 -31.40 -0.71
N ALA A 61 0.79 -31.75 -1.61
CA ALA A 61 -0.61 -31.31 -1.56
C ALA A 61 -1.32 -31.67 -0.23
N ASP A 62 -0.89 -32.72 0.46
CA ASP A 62 -1.41 -33.16 1.78
C ASP A 62 -0.73 -32.45 2.98
N GLY A 63 0.18 -31.51 2.71
CA GLY A 63 0.96 -30.77 3.70
C GLY A 63 2.22 -31.48 4.21
N SER A 64 2.51 -32.68 3.77
CA SER A 64 3.77 -33.34 4.11
C SER A 64 4.96 -32.71 3.38
N ALA A 65 6.17 -32.95 3.89
CA ALA A 65 7.43 -32.45 3.31
C ALA A 65 7.49 -30.91 3.14
N GLU A 66 6.78 -30.15 4.00
CA GLU A 66 6.86 -28.70 3.99
C GLU A 66 8.30 -28.21 4.15
N ARG A 67 8.70 -27.28 3.31
CA ARG A 67 9.99 -26.59 3.40
C ARG A 67 9.89 -25.15 2.95
N LYS A 68 10.71 -24.28 3.52
CA LYS A 68 10.90 -22.91 3.03
C LYS A 68 11.58 -22.97 1.65
N LEU A 69 11.11 -22.16 0.68
CA LEU A 69 11.66 -22.16 -0.68
C LEU A 69 13.05 -21.55 -0.72
N PHE A 70 13.27 -20.45 0.03
CA PHE A 70 14.57 -19.79 0.14
C PHE A 70 15.04 -19.75 1.59
N PRO A 71 16.33 -19.98 1.89
CA PRO A 71 16.87 -19.91 3.24
C PRO A 71 16.83 -18.49 3.82
N VAL A 72 17.00 -17.47 2.97
CA VAL A 72 16.95 -16.05 3.35
C VAL A 72 15.68 -15.44 2.80
N SER A 73 14.95 -14.69 3.63
CA SER A 73 13.73 -13.98 3.21
C SER A 73 14.06 -12.88 2.21
N GLY A 74 13.36 -12.89 1.07
CA GLY A 74 13.38 -11.81 0.08
C GLY A 74 12.12 -10.94 0.15
N PHE A 75 11.24 -11.17 1.12
CA PHE A 75 9.88 -10.67 1.13
C PHE A 75 9.14 -11.13 -0.14
N ASP A 76 8.90 -12.45 -0.21
CA ASP A 76 8.43 -13.17 -1.38
C ASP A 76 6.96 -13.60 -1.20
N TYR A 77 6.10 -13.33 -2.21
CA TYR A 77 4.67 -13.59 -2.15
C TYR A 77 4.04 -13.79 -3.54
N HIS A 78 2.73 -14.09 -3.62
CA HIS A 78 1.92 -14.29 -4.83
C HIS A 78 2.55 -15.25 -5.84
N ALA A 79 2.98 -16.42 -5.35
CA ALA A 79 3.61 -17.42 -6.19
C ALA A 79 2.60 -18.19 -7.06
N SER A 80 3.02 -18.59 -8.25
CA SER A 80 2.32 -19.52 -9.14
C SER A 80 3.28 -20.46 -9.85
N TYR A 81 2.84 -21.71 -10.11
CA TYR A 81 3.61 -22.64 -10.94
C TYR A 81 3.45 -22.34 -12.42
N SER A 82 4.50 -22.57 -13.20
CA SER A 82 4.39 -22.66 -14.66
C SER A 82 3.53 -23.87 -15.06
N PRO A 83 2.84 -23.82 -16.22
CA PRO A 83 2.03 -24.95 -16.70
C PRO A 83 2.82 -26.25 -16.91
N ASP A 84 4.12 -26.18 -17.23
CA ASP A 84 5.02 -27.32 -17.36
C ASP A 84 5.65 -27.79 -16.03
N GLY A 85 5.34 -27.08 -14.91
CA GLY A 85 5.83 -27.38 -13.57
C GLY A 85 7.31 -27.08 -13.31
N LYS A 86 8.05 -26.54 -14.30
CA LYS A 86 9.49 -26.30 -14.17
C LYS A 86 9.84 -25.06 -13.39
N TRP A 87 8.92 -24.08 -13.33
CA TRP A 87 9.15 -22.79 -12.72
C TRP A 87 8.09 -22.47 -11.66
N ILE A 88 8.52 -21.76 -10.65
CA ILE A 88 7.65 -20.96 -9.76
C ILE A 88 7.92 -19.50 -10.10
N VAL A 89 6.90 -18.75 -10.52
CA VAL A 89 6.94 -17.29 -10.66
C VAL A 89 6.32 -16.66 -9.43
N PHE A 90 6.91 -15.58 -8.92
CA PHE A 90 6.48 -14.95 -7.69
C PHE A 90 6.88 -13.47 -7.66
N THR A 91 6.25 -12.71 -6.77
CA THR A 91 6.61 -11.33 -6.48
C THR A 91 7.62 -11.29 -5.36
N SER A 92 8.61 -10.40 -5.47
CA SER A 92 9.64 -10.23 -4.45
C SER A 92 10.08 -8.78 -4.30
N GLU A 93 10.33 -8.36 -3.04
CA GLU A 93 10.88 -7.04 -2.71
C GLU A 93 12.38 -7.11 -2.38
N ARG A 94 13.08 -8.17 -2.79
CA ARG A 94 14.51 -8.40 -2.47
C ARG A 94 15.46 -7.36 -3.03
N ASN A 95 15.03 -6.59 -4.02
CA ASN A 95 15.82 -5.55 -4.65
C ASN A 95 15.68 -4.18 -3.96
N GLY A 96 14.78 -4.06 -3.00
CA GLY A 96 14.51 -2.86 -2.22
C GLY A 96 13.17 -3.00 -1.52
N PHE A 97 13.16 -2.94 -0.18
CA PHE A 97 11.96 -3.14 0.61
C PHE A 97 10.86 -2.12 0.26
N GLY A 98 9.78 -2.60 -0.33
CA GLY A 98 8.68 -1.79 -0.88
C GLY A 98 8.62 -1.74 -2.39
N GLN A 99 9.67 -2.14 -3.11
CA GLN A 99 9.63 -2.33 -4.56
C GLN A 99 9.29 -3.78 -4.90
N ALA A 100 8.16 -4.00 -5.53
CA ALA A 100 7.70 -5.31 -5.95
C ALA A 100 8.06 -5.58 -7.41
N ASP A 101 8.82 -6.65 -7.64
CA ASP A 101 9.19 -7.15 -8.98
C ASP A 101 8.86 -8.63 -9.12
N ILE A 102 8.71 -9.08 -10.37
CA ILE A 102 8.49 -10.49 -10.67
C ILE A 102 9.81 -11.23 -10.82
N TYR A 103 9.88 -12.35 -10.13
CA TYR A 103 10.99 -13.32 -10.18
C TYR A 103 10.47 -14.70 -10.57
N ARG A 104 11.39 -15.57 -10.99
CA ARG A 104 11.14 -17.01 -11.10
C ARG A 104 12.31 -17.80 -10.54
N CYS A 105 12.02 -19.02 -10.16
CA CYS A 105 13.01 -20.04 -9.80
C CYS A 105 12.50 -21.44 -10.12
N HIS A 106 13.36 -22.45 -10.05
CA HIS A 106 12.91 -23.85 -10.04
C HIS A 106 12.19 -24.18 -8.73
N PRO A 107 11.33 -25.25 -8.70
CA PRO A 107 10.60 -25.63 -7.48
C PRO A 107 11.50 -25.99 -6.29
N ASP A 108 12.78 -26.30 -6.53
CA ASP A 108 13.78 -26.53 -5.47
C ASP A 108 14.42 -25.25 -4.93
N GLY A 109 14.09 -24.09 -5.50
CA GLY A 109 14.63 -22.76 -5.14
C GLY A 109 15.89 -22.37 -5.92
N THR A 110 16.40 -23.22 -6.82
CA THR A 110 17.54 -22.89 -7.69
C THR A 110 17.13 -22.07 -8.91
N GLY A 111 18.09 -21.54 -9.65
CA GLY A 111 17.83 -20.83 -10.91
C GLY A 111 17.05 -19.53 -10.74
N LEU A 112 17.24 -18.83 -9.60
CA LEU A 112 16.57 -17.56 -9.33
C LEU A 112 16.90 -16.51 -10.41
N GLU A 113 15.86 -15.94 -11.02
CA GLU A 113 15.97 -14.94 -12.08
C GLU A 113 14.93 -13.83 -11.86
N ARG A 114 15.34 -12.56 -11.99
CA ARG A 114 14.46 -11.39 -12.03
C ARG A 114 13.88 -11.22 -13.42
N LEU A 115 12.56 -11.15 -13.54
CA LEU A 115 11.85 -11.01 -14.80
C LEU A 115 11.45 -9.58 -15.12
N THR A 116 11.15 -8.77 -14.13
CA THR A 116 10.82 -7.35 -14.31
C THR A 116 11.78 -6.46 -13.52
N ASP A 117 11.94 -5.22 -14.00
CA ASP A 117 12.80 -4.20 -13.41
C ASP A 117 12.18 -2.83 -13.67
N SER A 118 11.27 -2.41 -12.77
CA SER A 118 10.52 -1.17 -12.89
C SER A 118 10.37 -0.55 -11.50
N PRO A 119 10.38 0.79 -11.36
CA PRO A 119 10.06 1.44 -10.08
C PRO A 119 8.59 1.31 -9.69
N ALA A 120 7.72 0.86 -10.62
CA ALA A 120 6.31 0.56 -10.36
C ALA A 120 6.14 -0.77 -9.60
N VAL A 121 4.96 -1.00 -9.05
CA VAL A 121 4.57 -2.31 -8.50
C VAL A 121 4.37 -3.29 -9.65
N ASP A 122 5.09 -4.40 -9.67
CA ASP A 122 4.87 -5.55 -10.55
C ASP A 122 4.51 -6.77 -9.70
N ASP A 123 3.30 -7.33 -9.88
CA ASP A 123 2.73 -8.33 -8.97
C ASP A 123 1.85 -9.37 -9.69
N GLN A 124 1.45 -10.44 -9.01
CA GLN A 124 0.41 -11.41 -9.39
C GLN A 124 0.64 -12.04 -10.78
N ALA A 125 1.83 -12.55 -11.02
CA ALA A 125 2.24 -13.03 -12.33
C ALA A 125 1.76 -14.45 -12.66
N ALA A 126 1.48 -14.71 -13.95
CA ALA A 126 1.14 -16.02 -14.51
C ALA A 126 1.80 -16.23 -15.88
N LEU A 127 2.48 -17.36 -16.05
CA LEU A 127 3.07 -17.76 -17.34
C LEU A 127 2.01 -18.28 -18.32
N SER A 128 2.18 -17.96 -19.61
CA SER A 128 1.41 -18.56 -20.70
C SER A 128 1.62 -20.07 -20.78
N PRO A 129 0.69 -20.84 -21.37
CA PRO A 129 0.80 -22.30 -21.46
C PRO A 129 2.06 -22.80 -22.17
N ASP A 130 2.56 -22.06 -23.14
CA ASP A 130 3.80 -22.36 -23.87
C ASP A 130 5.06 -21.78 -23.19
N GLY A 131 4.90 -21.04 -22.09
CA GLY A 131 5.98 -20.43 -21.34
C GLY A 131 6.67 -19.24 -22.03
N SER A 132 6.12 -18.71 -23.11
CA SER A 132 6.73 -17.62 -23.89
C SER A 132 6.39 -16.21 -23.37
N GLU A 133 5.22 -16.04 -22.75
CA GLU A 133 4.73 -14.77 -22.23
C GLU A 133 4.41 -14.85 -20.74
N LEU A 134 4.51 -13.71 -20.05
CA LEU A 134 4.14 -13.54 -18.66
C LEU A 134 3.05 -12.47 -18.58
N ALA A 135 1.84 -12.82 -18.11
CA ALA A 135 0.84 -11.85 -17.72
C ALA A 135 1.04 -11.48 -16.24
N PHE A 136 1.02 -10.20 -15.92
CA PHE A 136 1.23 -9.70 -14.55
C PHE A 136 0.49 -8.38 -14.33
N VAL A 137 0.26 -8.04 -13.07
CA VAL A 137 -0.30 -6.74 -12.68
C VAL A 137 0.84 -5.74 -12.55
N SER A 138 0.66 -4.54 -13.09
CA SER A 138 1.62 -3.45 -12.90
C SER A 138 0.93 -2.09 -12.79
N THR A 139 1.52 -1.21 -11.97
CA THR A 139 1.09 0.20 -11.80
C THR A 139 1.84 1.16 -12.72
N ARG A 140 2.73 0.68 -13.58
CA ARG A 140 3.49 1.52 -14.52
C ARG A 140 2.58 2.36 -15.42
N ASP A 141 3.04 3.54 -15.81
CA ASP A 141 2.38 4.53 -16.65
C ASP A 141 1.15 5.22 -16.04
N THR A 142 0.27 4.49 -15.36
CA THR A 142 -1.01 5.02 -14.89
C THR A 142 -1.14 5.05 -13.37
N HIS A 143 -0.22 4.43 -12.64
CA HIS A 143 -0.27 4.18 -11.19
C HIS A 143 -1.47 3.32 -10.73
N LYS A 144 -2.37 2.94 -11.65
CA LYS A 144 -3.45 2.00 -11.41
C LYS A 144 -2.99 0.57 -11.69
N ALA A 145 -3.55 -0.39 -10.99
CA ALA A 145 -3.32 -1.82 -11.24
C ALA A 145 -3.88 -2.19 -12.63
N ASN A 146 -3.00 -2.48 -13.59
CA ASN A 146 -3.33 -2.91 -14.94
C ASN A 146 -2.65 -4.24 -15.25
N ILE A 147 -3.22 -5.04 -16.16
CA ILE A 147 -2.58 -6.26 -16.63
C ILE A 147 -1.65 -5.93 -17.79
N TRP A 148 -0.41 -6.33 -17.63
CA TRP A 148 0.65 -6.21 -18.61
C TRP A 148 1.10 -7.58 -19.09
N ILE A 149 1.65 -7.65 -20.29
CA ILE A 149 2.23 -8.86 -20.84
C ILE A 149 3.70 -8.60 -21.20
N LEU A 150 4.58 -9.44 -20.67
CA LEU A 150 6.01 -9.48 -20.98
C LEU A 150 6.29 -10.67 -21.90
N ASP A 151 6.84 -10.41 -23.08
CA ASP A 151 7.47 -11.44 -23.93
C ASP A 151 8.85 -11.78 -23.34
N LEU A 152 9.02 -13.01 -22.88
CA LEU A 152 10.23 -13.43 -22.16
C LEU A 152 11.47 -13.52 -23.06
N LYS A 153 11.31 -13.70 -24.37
CA LYS A 153 12.41 -13.76 -25.32
C LYS A 153 12.91 -12.38 -25.71
N THR A 154 11.98 -11.48 -26.06
CA THR A 154 12.32 -10.14 -26.55
C THR A 154 12.42 -9.11 -25.44
N ARG A 155 11.93 -9.43 -24.24
CA ARG A 155 11.81 -8.55 -23.05
C ARG A 155 10.90 -7.33 -23.28
N ARG A 156 10.06 -7.37 -24.33
CA ARG A 156 9.09 -6.30 -24.60
C ARG A 156 7.88 -6.46 -23.70
N VAL A 157 7.46 -5.34 -23.09
CA VAL A 157 6.24 -5.26 -22.28
C VAL A 157 5.16 -4.47 -23.04
N ARG A 158 3.89 -4.85 -22.85
CA ARG A 158 2.73 -4.14 -23.38
C ARG A 158 1.61 -4.11 -22.36
N ASN A 159 0.88 -3.01 -22.29
CA ASN A 159 -0.28 -2.88 -21.42
C ASN A 159 -1.50 -3.53 -22.12
N LEU A 160 -2.00 -4.64 -21.57
CA LEU A 160 -3.18 -5.33 -22.10
C LEU A 160 -4.46 -4.55 -21.79
N THR A 161 -4.63 -4.11 -20.55
CA THR A 161 -5.87 -3.46 -20.09
C THR A 161 -5.86 -1.95 -20.25
N GLY A 162 -4.73 -1.35 -20.64
CA GLY A 162 -4.61 0.06 -21.00
C GLY A 162 -5.15 0.44 -22.38
N LEU A 163 -5.66 -0.53 -23.16
CA LEU A 163 -6.31 -0.27 -24.45
C LEU A 163 -7.64 0.48 -24.22
N ALA A 164 -7.95 1.43 -25.10
CA ALA A 164 -9.12 2.32 -24.95
C ALA A 164 -10.43 1.55 -24.77
N GLU A 165 -10.58 0.40 -25.44
CA GLU A 165 -11.77 -0.45 -25.36
C GLU A 165 -11.92 -1.18 -24.00
N LEU A 166 -10.83 -1.26 -23.23
CA LEU A 166 -10.78 -1.95 -21.95
C LEU A 166 -10.79 -0.99 -20.75
N GLN A 167 -10.50 0.29 -20.96
CA GLN A 167 -10.51 1.29 -19.89
C GLN A 167 -11.93 1.55 -19.38
N GLY A 168 -12.06 1.75 -18.07
CA GLY A 168 -13.29 2.17 -17.42
C GLY A 168 -13.42 3.70 -17.31
N ASP A 169 -14.39 4.14 -16.51
CA ASP A 169 -14.55 5.54 -16.14
C ASP A 169 -13.38 5.97 -15.22
N PRO A 170 -12.60 7.00 -15.57
CA PRO A 170 -11.46 7.44 -14.76
C PRO A 170 -11.84 7.98 -13.36
N GLN A 171 -13.13 8.32 -13.16
CA GLN A 171 -13.66 8.78 -11.87
C GLN A 171 -14.13 7.64 -10.97
N LYS A 172 -14.11 6.40 -11.47
CA LYS A 172 -14.52 5.18 -10.76
C LYS A 172 -13.34 4.27 -10.50
N PRO A 173 -13.48 3.27 -9.61
CA PRO A 173 -12.51 2.19 -9.52
C PRO A 173 -12.27 1.53 -10.88
N ASP A 174 -11.03 1.28 -11.22
CA ASP A 174 -10.61 0.71 -12.51
C ASP A 174 -9.30 -0.07 -12.34
N GLY A 175 -9.29 -1.01 -11.42
CA GLY A 175 -8.19 -1.94 -11.17
C GLY A 175 -8.44 -3.29 -11.84
N PHE A 176 -7.35 -3.96 -12.23
CA PHE A 176 -7.34 -5.27 -12.87
C PHE A 176 -6.37 -6.19 -12.12
N PHE A 177 -6.83 -7.37 -11.67
CA PHE A 177 -6.11 -8.21 -10.72
C PHE A 177 -6.07 -9.66 -11.17
N ARG A 178 -5.04 -10.40 -10.73
CA ARG A 178 -4.90 -11.86 -10.76
C ARG A 178 -5.15 -12.48 -12.14
N PRO A 179 -4.35 -12.11 -13.16
CA PRO A 179 -4.49 -12.68 -14.48
C PRO A 179 -4.25 -14.21 -14.47
N ALA A 180 -5.02 -14.94 -15.26
CA ALA A 180 -4.89 -16.38 -15.43
C ALA A 180 -5.10 -16.77 -16.89
N TRP A 181 -4.12 -17.39 -17.51
CA TRP A 181 -4.18 -17.89 -18.87
C TRP A 181 -5.10 -19.11 -18.99
N SER A 182 -5.89 -19.17 -20.08
CA SER A 182 -6.58 -20.41 -20.45
C SER A 182 -5.58 -21.47 -20.88
N PRO A 183 -5.87 -22.77 -20.70
CA PRO A 183 -4.94 -23.85 -21.08
C PRO A 183 -4.52 -23.84 -22.56
N ASP A 184 -5.36 -23.30 -23.45
CA ASP A 184 -5.06 -23.17 -24.89
C ASP A 184 -4.37 -21.84 -25.25
N GLY A 185 -4.09 -20.97 -24.27
CA GLY A 185 -3.42 -19.67 -24.46
C GLY A 185 -4.25 -18.60 -25.18
N LYS A 186 -5.54 -18.87 -25.48
CA LYS A 186 -6.36 -17.93 -26.27
C LYS A 186 -7.07 -16.87 -25.43
N TRP A 187 -7.16 -17.06 -24.13
CA TRP A 187 -7.87 -16.17 -23.21
C TRP A 187 -7.07 -15.92 -21.94
N ILE A 188 -7.29 -14.76 -21.34
CA ILE A 188 -6.82 -14.41 -19.99
C ILE A 188 -8.07 -14.07 -19.18
N ALA A 189 -8.28 -14.79 -18.07
CA ALA A 189 -9.27 -14.44 -17.05
C ALA A 189 -8.65 -13.52 -16.02
N PHE A 190 -9.42 -12.59 -15.47
CA PHE A 190 -8.99 -11.66 -14.42
C PHE A 190 -10.18 -11.14 -13.63
N SER A 191 -9.95 -10.62 -12.43
CA SER A 191 -10.92 -9.85 -11.66
C SER A 191 -10.71 -8.36 -11.88
N SER A 192 -11.78 -7.57 -11.84
CA SER A 192 -11.72 -6.12 -11.98
C SER A 192 -12.88 -5.43 -11.27
N ASP A 193 -12.60 -4.27 -10.65
CA ASP A 193 -13.59 -3.35 -10.09
C ASP A 193 -13.98 -2.22 -11.07
N ARG A 194 -13.61 -2.34 -12.35
CA ARG A 194 -13.92 -1.34 -13.37
C ARG A 194 -15.41 -0.98 -13.43
N ASN A 195 -15.68 0.30 -13.51
CA ASN A 195 -17.04 0.87 -13.57
C ASN A 195 -17.93 0.58 -12.35
N THR A 196 -17.34 0.21 -11.20
CA THR A 196 -18.06 0.15 -9.93
C THR A 196 -18.01 1.52 -9.22
N GLU A 197 -18.72 1.66 -8.10
CA GLU A 197 -18.75 2.92 -7.36
C GLU A 197 -17.77 2.89 -6.18
N TRP A 198 -17.16 4.04 -5.87
CA TRP A 198 -16.49 4.23 -4.61
C TRP A 198 -17.52 4.17 -3.48
N LYS A 199 -17.40 3.18 -2.59
CA LYS A 199 -18.37 2.96 -1.52
C LYS A 199 -17.66 2.64 -0.20
N GLY A 200 -17.94 3.42 0.84
CA GLY A 200 -17.52 3.11 2.20
C GLY A 200 -18.24 1.89 2.77
N HIS A 201 -17.63 1.18 3.72
CA HIS A 201 -18.29 0.10 4.45
C HIS A 201 -19.46 0.62 5.29
N GLY A 202 -20.30 -0.29 5.84
CA GLY A 202 -21.47 0.09 6.63
C GLY A 202 -22.51 0.86 5.80
N ASN A 203 -22.80 0.38 4.60
CA ASN A 203 -23.69 1.01 3.63
C ASN A 203 -23.30 2.45 3.26
N GLY A 204 -21.98 2.69 3.15
CA GLY A 204 -21.43 3.98 2.77
C GLY A 204 -21.16 4.95 3.92
N SER A 205 -21.40 4.58 5.17
CA SER A 205 -21.12 5.45 6.32
C SER A 205 -19.66 5.42 6.78
N GLY A 206 -18.93 4.36 6.42
CA GLY A 206 -17.58 4.10 6.90
C GLY A 206 -16.50 4.80 6.06
N TRP A 207 -15.37 5.03 6.70
CA TRP A 207 -14.18 5.64 6.11
C TRP A 207 -13.52 4.75 5.05
N GLU A 208 -13.42 3.44 5.32
CA GLU A 208 -12.71 2.50 4.46
C GLU A 208 -13.65 1.94 3.39
N HIS A 209 -13.16 1.85 2.15
CA HIS A 209 -13.96 1.36 1.05
C HIS A 209 -14.14 -0.17 1.09
N VAL A 210 -15.28 -0.63 0.63
CA VAL A 210 -15.53 -1.99 0.15
C VAL A 210 -15.12 -2.09 -1.31
N GLN A 211 -14.95 -3.31 -1.81
CA GLN A 211 -14.61 -3.54 -3.22
C GLN A 211 -15.63 -4.47 -3.86
N GLU A 212 -16.14 -4.06 -5.01
CA GLU A 212 -16.97 -4.90 -5.87
C GLU A 212 -16.13 -5.34 -7.07
N LEU A 213 -15.92 -6.65 -7.22
CA LEU A 213 -15.15 -7.24 -8.31
C LEU A 213 -16.03 -8.12 -9.19
N SER A 214 -15.77 -8.09 -10.48
CA SER A 214 -16.32 -9.04 -11.44
C SER A 214 -15.22 -9.81 -12.15
N ILE A 215 -15.54 -11.03 -12.58
CA ILE A 215 -14.64 -11.84 -13.40
C ILE A 215 -14.87 -11.50 -14.87
N TYR A 216 -13.78 -11.27 -15.56
CA TYR A 216 -13.73 -11.01 -17.00
C TYR A 216 -12.82 -12.00 -17.71
N VAL A 217 -13.03 -12.16 -19.00
CA VAL A 217 -12.09 -12.82 -19.92
C VAL A 217 -11.82 -11.90 -21.11
N VAL A 218 -10.60 -11.93 -21.61
CA VAL A 218 -10.15 -11.16 -22.78
C VAL A 218 -9.13 -11.97 -23.56
N ARG A 219 -9.01 -11.75 -24.86
CA ARG A 219 -7.91 -12.33 -25.64
C ARG A 219 -6.60 -11.62 -25.35
N PRO A 220 -5.44 -12.28 -25.53
CA PRO A 220 -4.15 -11.63 -25.34
C PRO A 220 -3.92 -10.40 -26.23
N ASP A 221 -4.64 -10.27 -27.36
CA ASP A 221 -4.62 -9.10 -28.24
C ASP A 221 -5.53 -7.95 -27.76
N GLY A 222 -6.21 -8.10 -26.62
CA GLY A 222 -7.14 -7.13 -26.04
C GLY A 222 -8.58 -7.21 -26.55
N LYS A 223 -8.85 -8.08 -27.53
CA LYS A 223 -10.19 -8.19 -28.11
C LYS A 223 -11.07 -9.18 -27.35
N GLY A 224 -12.39 -9.02 -27.54
CA GLY A 224 -13.39 -9.97 -27.04
C GLY A 224 -13.56 -9.92 -25.53
N LEU A 225 -13.36 -8.76 -24.89
CA LEU A 225 -13.67 -8.58 -23.47
C LEU A 225 -15.11 -9.04 -23.17
N ARG A 226 -15.25 -9.91 -22.19
CA ARG A 226 -16.52 -10.43 -21.75
C ARG A 226 -16.53 -10.60 -20.22
N ARG A 227 -17.59 -10.12 -19.59
CA ARG A 227 -17.86 -10.32 -18.18
C ARG A 227 -18.53 -11.68 -17.96
N LEU A 228 -18.10 -12.42 -16.94
CA LEU A 228 -18.62 -13.76 -16.60
C LEU A 228 -19.53 -13.76 -15.37
N THR A 229 -19.50 -12.74 -14.54
CA THR A 229 -20.26 -12.67 -13.29
C THR A 229 -21.26 -11.54 -13.29
N GLU A 230 -22.36 -11.69 -12.54
CA GLU A 230 -23.34 -10.64 -12.34
C GLU A 230 -22.80 -9.52 -11.44
N PRO A 231 -23.32 -8.26 -11.57
CA PRO A 231 -22.97 -7.17 -10.66
C PRO A 231 -23.54 -7.38 -9.25
N GLY A 232 -22.99 -6.64 -8.27
CA GLY A 232 -23.50 -6.61 -6.89
C GLY A 232 -22.89 -7.65 -5.96
N ILE A 233 -21.91 -8.44 -6.43
CA ILE A 233 -21.12 -9.35 -5.64
C ILE A 233 -19.63 -9.13 -5.93
N CYS A 234 -18.76 -9.41 -4.95
CA CYS A 234 -17.33 -9.40 -5.17
C CYS A 234 -16.87 -10.83 -5.55
N ALA A 235 -16.39 -10.99 -6.79
CA ALA A 235 -15.86 -12.24 -7.33
C ALA A 235 -14.39 -12.08 -7.69
N GLY A 236 -13.49 -12.96 -7.18
CA GLY A 236 -12.05 -12.78 -7.36
C GLY A 236 -11.23 -14.06 -7.44
N ALA A 237 -9.93 -13.91 -7.70
CA ALA A 237 -8.94 -14.96 -7.88
C ALA A 237 -9.34 -16.01 -8.92
N PRO A 238 -9.58 -15.62 -10.19
CA PRO A 238 -10.03 -16.55 -11.22
C PRO A 238 -8.93 -17.52 -11.63
N LYS A 239 -9.32 -18.79 -11.88
CA LYS A 239 -8.48 -19.82 -12.49
C LYS A 239 -9.29 -20.67 -13.45
N TRP A 240 -8.67 -21.10 -14.54
CA TRP A 240 -9.32 -21.97 -15.54
C TRP A 240 -9.36 -23.42 -15.10
N SER A 241 -10.41 -24.13 -15.55
CA SER A 241 -10.43 -25.60 -15.49
C SER A 241 -9.40 -26.20 -16.46
N PRO A 242 -8.90 -27.42 -16.20
CA PRO A 242 -7.90 -28.07 -17.06
C PRO A 242 -8.36 -28.23 -18.54
N ASP A 243 -9.66 -28.37 -18.77
CA ASP A 243 -10.25 -28.48 -20.12
C ASP A 243 -10.58 -27.13 -20.77
N GLY A 244 -10.30 -26.01 -20.08
CA GLY A 244 -10.52 -24.65 -20.57
C GLY A 244 -11.98 -24.23 -20.68
N LYS A 245 -12.95 -25.01 -20.16
CA LYS A 245 -14.37 -24.69 -20.30
C LYS A 245 -14.92 -23.81 -19.20
N ARG A 246 -14.37 -23.91 -17.99
CA ARG A 246 -14.88 -23.18 -16.82
C ARG A 246 -13.80 -22.30 -16.21
N VAL A 247 -14.25 -21.22 -15.55
CA VAL A 247 -13.43 -20.39 -14.67
C VAL A 247 -13.96 -20.54 -13.25
N VAL A 248 -13.10 -20.91 -12.30
CA VAL A 248 -13.40 -20.95 -10.87
C VAL A 248 -12.90 -19.68 -10.18
N PHE A 249 -13.64 -19.20 -9.20
CA PHE A 249 -13.34 -18.00 -8.41
C PHE A 249 -14.04 -18.07 -7.04
N TYR A 250 -13.71 -17.16 -6.13
CA TYR A 250 -14.50 -16.98 -4.91
C TYR A 250 -15.56 -15.90 -5.13
N GLU A 251 -16.70 -16.04 -4.43
CA GLU A 251 -17.74 -15.00 -4.32
C GLU A 251 -17.93 -14.62 -2.85
N ILE A 252 -18.00 -13.32 -2.58
CA ILE A 252 -18.26 -12.75 -1.25
C ILE A 252 -19.21 -11.54 -1.39
N PRO A 253 -20.18 -11.33 -0.48
CA PRO A 253 -20.96 -10.10 -0.47
C PRO A 253 -20.06 -8.87 -0.36
N VAL A 254 -20.33 -7.83 -1.15
CA VAL A 254 -19.49 -6.63 -1.26
C VAL A 254 -19.18 -6.02 0.13
N GLU A 255 -20.19 -5.87 0.99
CA GLU A 255 -20.02 -5.32 2.35
C GLU A 255 -19.07 -6.17 3.23
N GLN A 256 -18.98 -7.47 2.98
CA GLN A 256 -18.12 -8.36 3.75
C GLN A 256 -16.65 -8.30 3.32
N THR A 257 -16.31 -7.66 2.19
CA THR A 257 -14.91 -7.47 1.77
C THR A 257 -14.14 -6.63 2.78
N TRP A 258 -14.80 -5.68 3.44
CA TRP A 258 -14.22 -4.91 4.54
C TRP A 258 -13.90 -5.78 5.77
N ALA A 259 -14.80 -6.65 6.17
CA ALA A 259 -14.60 -7.57 7.30
C ALA A 259 -13.52 -8.63 6.98
N ALA A 260 -13.49 -9.14 5.75
CA ALA A 260 -12.59 -10.21 5.31
C ALA A 260 -11.10 -9.86 5.45
N ARG A 261 -10.73 -8.58 5.36
CA ARG A 261 -9.35 -8.10 5.51
C ARG A 261 -8.95 -7.74 6.95
N ARG A 262 -9.87 -7.88 7.91
CA ARG A 262 -9.63 -7.54 9.32
C ARG A 262 -9.57 -8.78 10.19
N PRO A 263 -8.42 -9.04 10.85
CA PRO A 263 -8.22 -10.29 11.61
C PRO A 263 -9.30 -10.58 12.66
N ASN A 264 -9.80 -9.53 13.33
CA ASN A 264 -10.84 -9.64 14.36
C ASN A 264 -12.26 -9.81 13.79
N LEU A 265 -12.50 -9.48 12.54
CA LEU A 265 -13.82 -9.54 11.87
C LEU A 265 -13.89 -10.63 10.79
N ALA A 266 -12.77 -11.12 10.29
CA ALA A 266 -12.72 -12.08 9.19
C ALA A 266 -13.55 -13.36 9.45
N ARG A 267 -13.73 -13.75 10.72
CA ARG A 267 -14.56 -14.91 11.10
C ARG A 267 -16.06 -14.68 10.89
N SER A 268 -16.52 -13.44 10.80
CA SER A 268 -17.93 -13.09 10.51
C SER A 268 -18.23 -13.03 9.01
N ALA A 269 -17.21 -13.03 8.17
CA ALA A 269 -17.37 -13.00 6.73
C ALA A 269 -17.46 -14.41 6.15
N THR A 270 -18.24 -14.54 5.09
CA THR A 270 -18.46 -15.83 4.39
C THR A 270 -18.31 -15.65 2.90
N SER A 271 -17.48 -16.47 2.27
CA SER A 271 -17.37 -16.59 0.82
C SER A 271 -17.59 -18.03 0.37
N GLN A 272 -17.91 -18.22 -0.90
CA GLN A 272 -18.07 -19.55 -1.50
C GLN A 272 -17.20 -19.67 -2.75
N ILE A 273 -16.81 -20.90 -3.07
CA ILE A 273 -16.14 -21.22 -4.32
C ILE A 273 -17.20 -21.53 -5.36
N VAL A 274 -17.10 -20.86 -6.50
CA VAL A 274 -18.05 -20.93 -7.61
C VAL A 274 -17.27 -21.08 -8.91
N SER A 275 -17.86 -21.73 -9.91
CA SER A 275 -17.35 -21.70 -11.28
C SER A 275 -18.44 -21.38 -12.29
N VAL A 276 -18.03 -20.77 -13.41
CA VAL A 276 -18.92 -20.44 -14.54
C VAL A 276 -18.38 -21.11 -15.79
N ASP A 277 -19.27 -21.74 -16.57
CA ASP A 277 -18.96 -22.21 -17.91
C ASP A 277 -18.84 -21.01 -18.85
N VAL A 278 -17.70 -20.90 -19.51
CA VAL A 278 -17.37 -19.71 -20.29
C VAL A 278 -18.21 -19.58 -21.57
N ALA A 279 -18.71 -20.69 -22.12
CA ALA A 279 -19.53 -20.69 -23.34
C ALA A 279 -21.01 -20.45 -23.02
N THR A 280 -21.54 -21.07 -21.98
CA THR A 280 -22.99 -21.08 -21.67
C THR A 280 -23.37 -20.10 -20.58
N GLY A 281 -22.43 -19.66 -19.72
CA GLY A 281 -22.71 -18.89 -18.51
C GLY A 281 -23.23 -19.74 -17.35
N ASP A 282 -23.30 -21.08 -17.48
CA ASP A 282 -23.80 -21.95 -16.43
C ASP A 282 -22.96 -21.87 -15.17
N ARG A 283 -23.59 -21.50 -14.05
CA ARG A 283 -22.95 -21.28 -12.74
C ARG A 283 -23.08 -22.54 -11.85
N LYS A 284 -21.97 -22.99 -11.28
CA LYS A 284 -21.92 -24.08 -10.31
C LYS A 284 -21.25 -23.62 -9.01
N GLN A 285 -21.94 -23.78 -7.88
CA GLN A 285 -21.36 -23.56 -6.55
C GLN A 285 -20.75 -24.86 -6.04
N HIS A 286 -19.49 -24.79 -5.51
CA HIS A 286 -18.70 -25.94 -5.08
C HIS A 286 -18.58 -26.08 -3.56
N THR A 287 -18.80 -24.99 -2.81
CA THR A 287 -18.72 -24.99 -1.36
C THR A 287 -19.95 -24.36 -0.72
N THR A 288 -20.19 -24.70 0.54
CA THR A 288 -21.29 -24.17 1.36
C THR A 288 -20.81 -23.86 2.77
N GLY A 289 -21.69 -23.30 3.61
CA GLY A 289 -21.42 -23.02 5.02
C GLY A 289 -20.56 -21.76 5.26
N PRO A 290 -20.34 -21.42 6.56
CA PRO A 290 -19.68 -20.19 6.97
C PRO A 290 -18.17 -20.21 6.72
N GLY A 291 -17.55 -19.02 6.86
CA GLY A 291 -16.12 -18.80 6.76
C GLY A 291 -15.64 -18.42 5.35
N LEU A 292 -14.45 -17.86 5.31
CA LEU A 292 -13.83 -17.37 4.09
C LEU A 292 -13.14 -18.51 3.34
N LYS A 293 -13.58 -18.74 2.11
CA LYS A 293 -13.01 -19.66 1.14
C LYS A 293 -12.58 -18.84 -0.07
N VAL A 294 -11.28 -18.77 -0.33
CA VAL A 294 -10.68 -17.87 -1.33
C VAL A 294 -9.57 -18.58 -2.11
N VAL A 295 -9.07 -17.95 -3.17
CA VAL A 295 -7.96 -18.42 -4.00
C VAL A 295 -8.15 -19.88 -4.47
N PRO A 296 -9.22 -20.18 -5.23
CA PRO A 296 -9.47 -21.53 -5.72
C PRO A 296 -8.60 -21.86 -6.93
N GLN A 297 -8.33 -23.17 -7.10
CA GLN A 297 -7.74 -23.73 -8.32
C GLN A 297 -8.33 -25.11 -8.60
N PHE A 298 -8.74 -25.36 -9.84
CA PHE A 298 -9.11 -26.72 -10.27
C PHE A 298 -7.89 -27.65 -10.23
N LEU A 299 -8.04 -28.76 -9.56
CA LEU A 299 -7.07 -29.88 -9.56
C LEU A 299 -7.49 -30.95 -10.54
N THR A 300 -8.78 -31.22 -10.64
CA THR A 300 -9.43 -32.04 -11.66
C THR A 300 -10.71 -31.34 -12.13
N SER A 301 -11.48 -31.93 -13.03
CA SER A 301 -12.82 -31.44 -13.37
C SER A 301 -13.77 -31.39 -12.16
N GLU A 302 -13.53 -32.18 -11.11
CA GLU A 302 -14.42 -32.36 -9.95
C GLU A 302 -13.82 -31.83 -8.65
N ASN A 303 -12.49 -31.83 -8.49
CA ASN A 303 -11.82 -31.41 -7.27
C ASN A 303 -11.18 -30.05 -7.40
N ILE A 304 -11.42 -29.18 -6.40
CA ILE A 304 -10.88 -27.83 -6.31
C ILE A 304 -10.14 -27.69 -4.98
N GLY A 305 -8.88 -27.24 -5.05
CA GLY A 305 -8.15 -26.75 -3.89
C GLY A 305 -8.48 -25.28 -3.64
N TYR A 306 -8.56 -24.87 -2.38
CA TYR A 306 -8.83 -23.49 -1.98
C TYR A 306 -8.21 -23.18 -0.62
N LEU A 307 -8.10 -21.88 -0.30
CA LEU A 307 -7.68 -21.42 1.03
C LEU A 307 -8.90 -21.15 1.91
N ALA A 308 -8.97 -21.82 3.07
CA ALA A 308 -9.83 -21.44 4.18
C ALA A 308 -9.10 -20.37 5.01
N LYS A 309 -9.40 -19.07 4.77
CA LYS A 309 -8.66 -17.95 5.35
C LYS A 309 -9.04 -17.67 6.80
N ALA A 310 -10.28 -17.88 7.18
CA ALA A 310 -10.77 -17.68 8.54
C ALA A 310 -11.88 -18.70 8.88
N GLY A 311 -11.93 -19.12 10.13
CA GLY A 311 -12.90 -20.10 10.60
C GLY A 311 -12.27 -21.09 11.56
N PRO A 312 -12.98 -22.20 11.87
CA PRO A 312 -12.49 -23.23 12.81
C PRO A 312 -11.31 -24.03 12.24
N LYS A 313 -11.20 -24.13 10.90
CA LYS A 313 -10.07 -24.77 10.22
C LYS A 313 -9.49 -23.74 9.24
N GLN A 314 -8.26 -23.28 9.48
CA GLN A 314 -7.52 -22.40 8.58
C GLN A 314 -6.47 -23.23 7.84
N GLY A 315 -6.29 -22.91 6.55
CA GLY A 315 -5.31 -23.59 5.72
C GLY A 315 -5.86 -23.97 4.35
N ILE A 316 -5.16 -24.84 3.65
CA ILE A 316 -5.58 -25.37 2.36
C ILE A 316 -6.59 -26.49 2.58
N ALA A 317 -7.68 -26.44 1.83
CA ALA A 317 -8.73 -27.44 1.83
C ALA A 317 -9.12 -27.86 0.41
N TYR A 318 -9.76 -29.01 0.28
CA TYR A 318 -10.17 -29.61 -0.98
C TYR A 318 -11.67 -29.91 -0.99
N THR A 319 -12.32 -29.76 -2.15
CA THR A 319 -13.78 -30.00 -2.27
C THR A 319 -14.16 -31.47 -2.17
N ASP A 320 -13.23 -32.40 -2.40
CA ASP A 320 -13.41 -33.84 -2.20
C ASP A 320 -13.21 -34.29 -0.74
N GLY A 321 -12.87 -33.36 0.16
CA GLY A 321 -12.63 -33.67 1.58
C GLY A 321 -11.28 -34.32 1.89
N SER A 322 -10.37 -34.43 0.91
CA SER A 322 -9.02 -34.92 1.15
C SER A 322 -8.25 -33.99 2.09
N LYS A 323 -7.19 -34.55 2.72
CA LYS A 323 -6.39 -33.82 3.69
C LYS A 323 -5.62 -32.68 3.00
N GLY A 324 -5.75 -31.49 3.54
CA GLY A 324 -5.00 -30.32 3.10
C GLY A 324 -3.88 -29.92 4.06
N VAL A 325 -3.46 -28.66 3.99
CA VAL A 325 -2.38 -28.07 4.80
C VAL A 325 -3.00 -27.20 5.87
N ASP A 326 -2.80 -27.52 7.14
CA ASP A 326 -3.30 -26.75 8.27
C ASP A 326 -2.39 -25.55 8.56
N GLY A 327 -2.98 -24.43 8.98
CA GLY A 327 -2.27 -23.26 9.48
C GLY A 327 -2.60 -21.95 8.77
N LYS A 328 -1.99 -20.87 9.25
CA LYS A 328 -2.14 -19.56 8.63
C LYS A 328 -1.20 -19.44 7.42
N MET A 329 -1.77 -19.23 6.27
CA MET A 329 -1.05 -19.03 5.02
C MET A 329 -1.85 -18.16 4.05
N ARG A 330 -1.23 -17.81 2.92
CA ARG A 330 -1.85 -16.97 1.88
C ARG A 330 -1.52 -17.53 0.50
N SER A 331 -2.32 -17.14 -0.49
CA SER A 331 -2.10 -17.30 -1.93
C SER A 331 -1.56 -18.67 -2.35
N PRO A 332 -2.22 -19.81 -2.00
CA PRO A 332 -1.77 -21.13 -2.43
C PRO A 332 -1.90 -21.27 -3.95
N ALA A 333 -0.94 -21.97 -4.57
CA ALA A 333 -0.98 -22.37 -5.96
C ALA A 333 -0.41 -23.80 -6.11
N TRP A 334 -1.09 -24.64 -6.90
CA TRP A 334 -0.72 -26.03 -7.07
C TRP A 334 0.08 -26.25 -8.36
N SER A 335 1.02 -27.18 -8.30
CA SER A 335 1.77 -27.65 -9.48
C SER A 335 0.84 -28.28 -10.53
N ALA A 336 1.29 -28.34 -11.76
CA ALA A 336 0.52 -28.90 -12.88
C ALA A 336 0.17 -30.38 -12.66
N ASP A 337 1.06 -31.15 -12.04
CA ASP A 337 0.84 -32.55 -11.65
C ASP A 337 0.02 -32.72 -10.37
N ARG A 338 -0.31 -31.60 -9.67
CA ARG A 338 -1.13 -31.52 -8.45
C ARG A 338 -0.53 -32.22 -7.22
N GLN A 339 0.74 -32.58 -7.29
CA GLN A 339 1.43 -33.23 -6.18
C GLN A 339 1.96 -32.24 -5.16
N ASN A 340 2.25 -31.00 -5.61
CA ASN A 340 2.87 -29.97 -4.78
C ASN A 340 2.00 -28.71 -4.72
N VAL A 341 2.17 -27.96 -3.63
CA VAL A 341 1.57 -26.64 -3.44
C VAL A 341 2.64 -25.66 -2.97
N VAL A 342 2.64 -24.47 -3.53
CA VAL A 342 3.40 -23.32 -3.04
C VAL A 342 2.46 -22.34 -2.37
N TYR A 343 2.86 -21.75 -1.24
CA TYR A 343 2.08 -20.77 -0.49
C TYR A 343 2.99 -19.86 0.30
N GLU A 344 2.47 -18.75 0.76
CA GLU A 344 3.20 -17.80 1.59
C GLU A 344 2.78 -17.86 3.05
N LYS A 345 3.75 -17.70 3.94
CA LYS A 345 3.54 -17.38 5.37
C LYS A 345 4.03 -15.98 5.64
N VAL A 346 3.22 -15.20 6.33
CA VAL A 346 3.51 -13.80 6.63
C VAL A 346 3.65 -13.59 8.13
N ASP A 347 4.44 -12.59 8.50
CA ASP A 347 4.62 -12.14 9.87
C ASP A 347 4.18 -10.69 10.03
N PHE A 348 3.68 -10.32 11.19
CA PHE A 348 3.23 -8.98 11.55
C PHE A 348 3.93 -8.46 12.82
N ARG A 349 5.15 -8.92 13.07
CA ARG A 349 5.98 -8.37 14.15
C ARG A 349 6.23 -6.87 13.96
N PRO A 350 6.45 -6.09 15.04
CA PRO A 350 6.85 -4.69 14.92
C PRO A 350 8.08 -4.54 14.03
N ARG A 351 8.05 -3.55 13.13
CA ARG A 351 9.19 -3.22 12.28
C ARG A 351 10.21 -2.40 13.06
N PRO A 352 11.50 -2.53 12.75
CA PRO A 352 12.52 -1.63 13.28
C PRO A 352 12.21 -0.18 12.85
N GLN A 353 12.28 0.75 13.80
CA GLN A 353 12.27 2.17 13.47
C GLN A 353 13.42 2.49 12.52
N ASN A 354 13.19 3.46 11.63
CA ASN A 354 14.20 3.95 10.70
C ASN A 354 14.69 2.91 9.67
N GLN A 355 13.96 1.80 9.49
CA GLN A 355 14.23 0.81 8.44
C GLN A 355 14.18 1.49 7.08
N LEU A 356 15.24 1.36 6.28
CA LEU A 356 15.31 1.91 4.92
C LEU A 356 14.29 1.22 4.02
N LEU A 357 13.56 2.03 3.27
CA LEU A 357 12.61 1.61 2.25
C LEU A 357 13.18 1.89 0.86
N TYR A 358 12.52 1.37 -0.16
CA TYR A 358 12.87 1.67 -1.54
C TYR A 358 12.76 3.19 -1.84
N SER A 359 13.64 3.71 -2.67
CA SER A 359 13.63 5.12 -3.06
C SER A 359 12.87 5.29 -4.38
N TRP A 360 11.59 5.64 -4.30
CA TRP A 360 10.73 5.92 -5.46
C TRP A 360 11.05 7.23 -6.17
N ASP A 361 11.68 8.15 -5.45
CA ASP A 361 12.06 9.47 -5.94
C ASP A 361 13.55 9.70 -5.67
N PRO A 362 14.35 10.17 -6.65
CA PRO A 362 15.80 10.34 -6.48
C PRO A 362 16.18 11.39 -5.44
N ASP A 363 15.29 12.36 -5.15
CA ASP A 363 15.55 13.47 -4.22
C ASP A 363 15.27 13.12 -2.77
N TYR A 364 14.62 11.96 -2.49
CA TYR A 364 14.22 11.56 -1.15
C TYR A 364 14.79 10.19 -0.75
N GLU A 365 15.09 10.07 0.54
CA GLU A 365 15.31 8.80 1.23
C GLU A 365 14.08 8.49 2.07
N TYR A 366 13.56 7.27 1.95
CA TYR A 366 12.34 6.85 2.62
C TYR A 366 12.68 5.89 3.74
N ARG A 367 12.13 6.12 4.93
CA ARG A 367 12.35 5.28 6.11
C ARG A 367 11.06 5.00 6.85
N TYR A 368 10.96 3.78 7.36
CA TYR A 368 9.82 3.37 8.18
C TYR A 368 9.85 4.05 9.56
N THR A 369 8.66 4.45 10.04
CA THR A 369 8.41 4.88 11.42
C THR A 369 7.08 4.31 11.93
N ASP A 370 6.89 4.31 13.25
CA ASP A 370 5.59 4.08 13.87
C ASP A 370 4.58 5.19 13.49
N VAL A 371 3.33 5.06 13.93
CA VAL A 371 2.25 5.94 13.50
C VAL A 371 2.31 7.34 14.13
N PHE A 372 1.81 8.34 13.44
CA PHE A 372 1.72 9.74 13.86
C PHE A 372 3.07 10.36 14.26
N PRO A 373 4.10 10.32 13.41
CA PRO A 373 5.39 10.94 13.73
C PRO A 373 5.26 12.46 13.86
N SER A 374 5.91 13.03 14.88
CA SER A 374 6.00 14.48 15.07
C SER A 374 7.38 14.84 15.61
N PHE A 375 7.96 15.94 15.11
CA PHE A 375 9.28 16.42 15.51
C PHE A 375 9.17 17.64 16.42
N SER A 376 10.05 17.70 17.42
CA SER A 376 10.34 18.91 18.18
C SER A 376 11.32 19.81 17.42
N ASN A 377 11.40 21.08 17.76
CA ASN A 377 12.33 22.04 17.13
C ASN A 377 13.82 21.64 17.29
N ASP A 378 14.17 20.88 18.34
CA ASP A 378 15.52 20.34 18.54
C ASP A 378 15.72 18.95 17.90
N GLY A 379 14.80 18.50 17.07
CA GLY A 379 14.90 17.31 16.24
C GLY A 379 14.59 15.99 16.94
N LYS A 380 13.90 16.00 18.10
CA LYS A 380 13.42 14.77 18.73
C LYS A 380 12.12 14.31 18.06
N LEU A 381 12.05 13.03 17.72
CA LEU A 381 10.88 12.37 17.18
C LEU A 381 9.99 11.81 18.30
N VAL A 382 8.69 12.05 18.23
CA VAL A 382 7.68 11.33 19.01
C VAL A 382 6.79 10.54 18.08
N VAL A 383 6.37 9.35 18.49
CA VAL A 383 5.46 8.46 17.76
C VAL A 383 4.45 7.82 18.71
N THR A 384 3.31 7.41 18.16
CA THR A 384 2.44 6.42 18.80
C THR A 384 2.95 5.04 18.44
N ARG A 385 3.26 4.23 19.43
CA ARG A 385 3.77 2.86 19.25
C ARG A 385 2.70 1.93 18.67
N LYS A 386 3.05 1.18 17.62
CA LYS A 386 2.09 0.33 16.88
C LYS A 386 2.04 -1.12 17.35
N ASP A 387 2.89 -1.55 18.24
CA ASP A 387 3.05 -2.96 18.67
C ASP A 387 1.92 -3.50 19.57
N GLY A 388 0.75 -2.85 19.55
CA GLY A 388 -0.46 -3.24 20.30
C GLY A 388 -0.63 -2.50 21.63
N ASN A 389 0.34 -1.72 22.06
CA ASN A 389 0.31 -1.01 23.33
C ASN A 389 -0.04 0.48 23.22
N SER A 390 -0.02 1.06 22.02
CA SER A 390 -0.40 2.45 21.72
C SER A 390 0.11 3.48 22.75
N SER A 391 1.34 3.30 23.26
CA SER A 391 2.04 4.25 24.14
C SER A 391 2.68 5.37 23.31
N LEU A 392 3.21 6.41 23.95
CA LEU A 392 4.03 7.43 23.31
C LEU A 392 5.49 7.18 23.60
N ASP A 393 6.29 7.13 22.55
CA ASP A 393 7.74 7.01 22.64
C ASP A 393 8.42 8.22 22.01
N ILE A 394 9.45 8.74 22.69
CA ILE A 394 10.38 9.76 22.18
C ILE A 394 11.70 9.09 21.82
N MET A 395 12.34 9.55 20.76
CA MET A 395 13.63 9.07 20.27
C MET A 395 14.38 10.13 19.46
N ASP A 396 15.58 9.85 19.06
CA ASP A 396 16.28 10.65 18.05
C ASP A 396 15.70 10.35 16.64
N ALA A 397 15.93 11.25 15.69
CA ALA A 397 15.40 11.12 14.35
C ALA A 397 15.85 9.81 13.64
N ASP A 398 17.00 9.26 14.02
CA ASP A 398 17.52 7.98 13.54
C ASP A 398 16.93 6.75 14.25
N GLY A 399 15.98 6.95 15.18
CA GLY A 399 15.34 5.89 15.97
C GLY A 399 16.13 5.44 17.21
N SER A 400 17.32 6.02 17.46
CA SER A 400 18.10 5.74 18.66
C SER A 400 17.54 6.43 19.90
N ASN A 401 18.04 6.05 21.08
CA ASN A 401 17.65 6.62 22.38
C ASN A 401 16.13 6.59 22.65
N ARG A 402 15.43 5.56 22.15
CA ARG A 402 13.98 5.38 22.32
C ARG A 402 13.62 5.22 23.79
N LYS A 403 12.65 6.02 24.23
CA LYS A 403 12.12 6.03 25.60
C LYS A 403 10.61 6.19 25.59
N GLU A 404 9.89 5.31 26.30
CA GLU A 404 8.47 5.51 26.58
C GLU A 404 8.28 6.68 27.53
N VAL A 405 7.42 7.63 27.16
CA VAL A 405 7.12 8.83 27.97
C VAL A 405 5.67 8.85 28.46
N PHE A 406 4.78 8.07 27.84
CA PHE A 406 3.43 7.89 28.31
C PHE A 406 2.95 6.46 28.03
N PRO A 407 2.70 5.64 29.06
CA PRO A 407 2.20 4.27 28.92
C PRO A 407 0.71 4.26 28.55
N ALA A 408 0.28 3.25 27.80
CA ALA A 408 -1.11 3.14 27.33
C ALA A 408 -2.15 2.87 28.43
N ASN A 409 -1.81 2.14 29.49
CA ASN A 409 -2.64 1.89 30.70
C ASN A 409 -4.13 1.60 30.44
N GLY A 410 -4.44 0.77 29.42
CA GLY A 410 -5.81 0.37 29.07
C GLY A 410 -6.53 1.29 28.08
N GLY A 411 -5.94 2.42 27.69
CA GLY A 411 -6.37 3.27 26.57
C GLY A 411 -5.34 3.27 25.46
N SER A 412 -5.57 4.05 24.40
CA SER A 412 -4.60 4.34 23.36
C SER A 412 -4.17 5.79 23.44
N ALA A 413 -2.86 6.06 23.46
CA ALA A 413 -2.32 7.40 23.25
C ALA A 413 -2.06 7.57 21.75
N PHE A 414 -2.59 8.59 21.10
CA PHE A 414 -2.53 8.73 19.66
C PHE A 414 -2.35 10.18 19.19
N SER A 415 -1.75 10.33 18.02
CA SER A 415 -1.52 11.62 17.36
C SER A 415 -0.83 12.66 18.24
N PRO A 416 0.38 12.37 18.76
CA PRO A 416 1.10 13.33 19.58
C PRO A 416 1.57 14.53 18.76
N SER A 417 1.57 15.71 19.39
CA SER A 417 2.10 16.95 18.85
C SER A 417 2.98 17.64 19.88
N TRP A 418 4.17 18.10 19.48
CA TRP A 418 5.08 18.85 20.31
C TRP A 418 4.61 20.29 20.52
N SER A 419 4.81 20.81 21.73
CA SER A 419 4.77 22.26 21.95
C SER A 419 5.93 22.95 21.22
N PRO A 420 5.79 24.19 20.78
CA PRO A 420 6.86 24.90 20.05
C PRO A 420 8.17 25.06 20.85
N ASP A 421 8.09 25.07 22.17
CA ASP A 421 9.26 25.09 23.05
C ASP A 421 9.90 23.72 23.28
N GLY A 422 9.29 22.63 22.73
CA GLY A 422 9.77 21.27 22.85
C GLY A 422 9.72 20.68 24.27
N GLN A 423 8.97 21.28 25.21
CA GLN A 423 8.89 20.83 26.59
C GLN A 423 7.67 19.94 26.87
N TRP A 424 6.61 20.06 26.05
CA TRP A 424 5.37 19.34 26.24
C TRP A 424 4.95 18.56 25.01
N LEU A 425 4.22 17.48 25.25
CA LEU A 425 3.43 16.76 24.27
C LEU A 425 1.96 16.92 24.57
N VAL A 426 1.13 17.17 23.53
CA VAL A 426 -0.33 17.01 23.59
C VAL A 426 -0.72 15.84 22.70
N PHE A 427 -1.71 15.05 23.11
CA PHE A 427 -2.14 13.84 22.41
C PHE A 427 -3.58 13.47 22.74
N GLY A 428 -4.22 12.64 21.92
CA GLY A 428 -5.48 11.99 22.25
C GLY A 428 -5.25 10.77 23.12
N TYR A 429 -6.09 10.55 24.14
CA TYR A 429 -6.01 9.36 25.00
C TYR A 429 -7.40 8.76 25.23
N GLY A 430 -7.56 7.46 24.98
CA GLY A 430 -8.81 6.73 25.12
C GLY A 430 -9.05 5.74 24.01
N GLY A 431 -10.31 5.60 23.58
CA GLY A 431 -10.66 4.74 22.46
C GLY A 431 -10.19 5.31 21.13
N PHE A 432 -9.45 4.51 20.38
CA PHE A 432 -8.95 4.86 19.05
C PHE A 432 -9.60 3.99 17.96
N LEU A 433 -9.82 4.53 16.76
CA LEU A 433 -10.50 3.86 15.64
C LEU A 433 -11.87 3.26 16.07
N GLN A 434 -12.00 1.95 15.98
CA GLN A 434 -13.24 1.23 16.25
C GLN A 434 -13.65 1.26 17.73
N ALA A 435 -12.70 1.36 18.65
CA ALA A 435 -12.95 1.37 20.08
C ALA A 435 -13.59 2.67 20.58
N ARG A 436 -13.50 3.77 19.84
CA ARG A 436 -13.98 5.12 20.23
C ARG A 436 -15.48 5.24 20.54
N LYS A 437 -16.30 4.34 19.99
CA LYS A 437 -17.75 4.32 20.28
C LYS A 437 -18.05 3.95 21.72
N ASN A 438 -17.23 3.06 22.29
CA ASN A 438 -17.45 2.51 23.64
C ASN A 438 -16.50 3.14 24.67
N GLN A 439 -15.44 3.79 24.24
CA GLN A 439 -14.45 4.46 25.09
C GLN A 439 -14.08 5.81 24.48
N PRO A 440 -14.76 6.90 24.88
CA PRO A 440 -14.44 8.24 24.40
C PRO A 440 -12.98 8.60 24.67
N ALA A 441 -12.38 9.35 23.77
CA ALA A 441 -11.04 9.88 23.93
C ALA A 441 -11.08 11.32 24.47
N LYS A 442 -10.02 11.73 25.14
CA LYS A 442 -9.78 13.06 25.69
C LYS A 442 -8.40 13.57 25.28
N LEU A 443 -8.17 14.87 25.39
CA LEU A 443 -6.85 15.46 25.19
C LEU A 443 -6.05 15.41 26.49
N MET A 444 -4.84 14.89 26.40
CA MET A 444 -3.88 14.83 27.49
C MET A 444 -2.63 15.62 27.12
N MET A 445 -1.95 16.14 28.13
CA MET A 445 -0.59 16.67 28.02
C MET A 445 0.35 15.90 28.94
N VAL A 446 1.62 15.80 28.54
CA VAL A 446 2.71 15.27 29.36
C VAL A 446 3.99 16.03 29.06
N GLN A 447 4.83 16.23 30.05
CA GLN A 447 6.17 16.80 29.86
C GLN A 447 7.06 15.82 29.08
N ARG A 448 8.07 16.35 28.39
CA ARG A 448 9.05 15.60 27.61
C ARG A 448 9.72 14.46 28.40
N ASP A 449 9.88 14.60 29.69
CA ASP A 449 10.48 13.58 30.56
C ASP A 449 9.52 12.48 31.01
N GLY A 450 8.21 12.63 30.70
CA GLY A 450 7.13 11.72 31.10
C GLY A 450 6.39 12.14 32.37
N THR A 451 6.74 13.28 32.97
CA THR A 451 6.09 13.81 34.18
C THR A 451 4.99 14.83 33.88
N GLY A 452 4.31 15.32 34.89
CA GLY A 452 3.40 16.47 34.80
C GLY A 452 2.16 16.25 33.92
N THR A 453 1.63 15.01 33.85
CA THR A 453 0.45 14.67 33.06
C THR A 453 -0.75 15.51 33.45
N LYS A 454 -1.47 16.08 32.46
CA LYS A 454 -2.68 16.91 32.62
C LYS A 454 -3.77 16.45 31.67
N ASP A 455 -5.03 16.48 32.11
CA ASP A 455 -6.23 16.37 31.30
C ASP A 455 -6.66 17.77 30.86
N LEU A 456 -6.81 17.98 29.54
CA LEU A 456 -7.21 19.29 29.00
C LEU A 456 -8.69 19.40 28.66
N THR A 457 -9.40 18.28 28.59
CA THR A 457 -10.78 18.22 28.10
C THR A 457 -11.66 17.36 28.99
N GLU A 458 -11.42 17.40 30.33
CA GLU A 458 -12.23 16.70 31.29
C GLU A 458 -13.71 17.11 31.17
N GLY A 459 -14.60 16.11 31.07
CA GLY A 459 -16.05 16.33 30.91
C GLY A 459 -16.49 16.79 29.52
N LEU A 460 -15.59 16.96 28.55
CA LEU A 460 -15.90 17.32 27.16
C LEU A 460 -16.14 16.08 26.27
N PRO A 461 -16.85 16.26 25.14
CA PRO A 461 -17.13 15.15 24.24
C PRO A 461 -15.84 14.61 23.63
N ASN A 462 -15.92 13.38 23.07
CA ASN A 462 -14.87 12.60 22.44
C ASN A 462 -13.88 13.46 21.61
N SER A 463 -12.70 13.76 22.16
CA SER A 463 -11.72 14.70 21.64
C SER A 463 -10.43 13.99 21.23
N GLY A 464 -9.76 14.45 20.18
CA GLY A 464 -8.50 13.84 19.73
C GLY A 464 -7.83 14.59 18.59
N PHE A 465 -6.71 14.05 18.11
CA PHE A 465 -5.91 14.61 17.03
C PHE A 465 -5.54 16.09 17.25
N PRO A 466 -4.85 16.40 18.35
CA PRO A 466 -4.45 17.77 18.62
C PRO A 466 -3.26 18.23 17.78
N SER A 467 -3.19 19.54 17.51
CA SER A 467 -2.02 20.23 16.96
C SER A 467 -1.83 21.58 17.64
N TRP A 468 -0.59 21.88 18.05
CA TRP A 468 -0.21 23.14 18.65
C TRP A 468 -0.19 24.28 17.63
N SER A 469 -0.61 25.46 18.04
CA SER A 469 -0.30 26.69 17.30
C SER A 469 1.19 27.03 17.42
N PRO A 470 1.81 27.66 16.42
CA PRO A 470 3.24 27.98 16.46
C PRO A 470 3.66 28.92 17.59
N ASP A 471 2.74 29.72 18.11
CA ASP A 471 2.96 30.62 19.25
C ASP A 471 2.84 29.91 20.61
N GLY A 472 2.49 28.63 20.61
CA GLY A 472 2.36 27.80 21.82
C GLY A 472 1.15 28.12 22.71
N LYS A 473 0.24 29.00 22.27
CA LYS A 473 -0.88 29.48 23.11
C LYS A 473 -2.18 28.71 22.88
N LYS A 474 -2.30 27.99 21.77
CA LYS A 474 -3.55 27.33 21.37
C LYS A 474 -3.32 25.92 20.90
N ILE A 475 -4.36 25.09 21.01
CA ILE A 475 -4.42 23.75 20.45
C ILE A 475 -5.67 23.66 19.58
N VAL A 476 -5.50 23.30 18.29
CA VAL A 476 -6.61 22.85 17.45
C VAL A 476 -6.78 21.35 17.63
N TYR A 477 -8.01 20.88 17.72
CA TYR A 477 -8.32 19.47 17.90
C TYR A 477 -9.69 19.12 17.31
N ARG A 478 -9.90 17.83 17.09
CA ARG A 478 -11.17 17.29 16.63
C ARG A 478 -12.06 16.89 17.80
N VAL A 479 -13.37 17.19 17.69
CA VAL A 479 -14.44 16.59 18.47
C VAL A 479 -15.22 15.61 17.60
N TRP A 480 -15.61 14.48 18.18
CA TRP A 480 -16.36 13.44 17.51
C TRP A 480 -17.69 13.19 18.21
N GLY A 481 -18.78 13.24 17.47
CA GLY A 481 -20.15 12.98 17.96
C GLY A 481 -21.18 13.39 16.91
N ASP A 482 -22.40 12.87 17.01
CA ASP A 482 -23.45 13.13 16.03
C ASP A 482 -23.95 14.58 16.06
N LYS A 483 -23.82 15.26 17.23
CA LYS A 483 -24.29 16.64 17.43
C LYS A 483 -23.18 17.67 17.55
N ASP A 484 -21.97 17.23 17.89
CA ASP A 484 -20.86 18.12 18.28
C ASP A 484 -19.61 17.90 17.41
N ALA A 485 -19.74 17.23 16.25
CA ALA A 485 -18.61 16.98 15.35
C ALA A 485 -17.92 18.28 14.91
N GLY A 486 -16.66 18.17 14.49
CA GLY A 486 -15.88 19.25 13.90
C GLY A 486 -14.64 19.63 14.68
N LEU A 487 -14.06 20.76 14.33
CA LEU A 487 -12.82 21.26 14.93
C LEU A 487 -13.09 22.31 16.02
N ARG A 488 -12.23 22.30 17.02
CA ARG A 488 -12.23 23.26 18.12
C ARG A 488 -10.83 23.81 18.29
N ILE A 489 -10.76 25.06 18.78
CA ILE A 489 -9.51 25.69 19.21
C ILE A 489 -9.62 25.95 20.72
N LEU A 490 -8.73 25.32 21.50
CA LEU A 490 -8.56 25.56 22.93
C LEU A 490 -7.47 26.63 23.13
N ASN A 491 -7.77 27.69 23.84
CA ASN A 491 -6.79 28.65 24.34
C ASN A 491 -6.26 28.14 25.70
N LEU A 492 -4.95 28.03 25.82
CA LEU A 492 -4.30 27.46 27.02
C LEU A 492 -4.16 28.47 28.17
N GLU A 493 -4.34 29.75 27.92
CA GLU A 493 -4.23 30.80 28.94
C GLU A 493 -5.50 30.95 29.76
N ASP A 494 -6.67 30.99 29.11
CA ASP A 494 -7.98 31.21 29.74
C ASP A 494 -8.92 29.99 29.63
N HIS A 495 -8.46 28.91 29.03
CA HIS A 495 -9.21 27.68 28.74
C HIS A 495 -10.47 27.88 27.87
N ALA A 496 -10.60 29.02 27.20
CA ALA A 496 -11.69 29.26 26.26
C ALA A 496 -11.64 28.33 25.05
N ILE A 497 -12.81 27.79 24.70
CA ILE A 497 -12.96 26.91 23.53
C ILE A 497 -13.75 27.65 22.45
N LYS A 498 -13.11 27.81 21.27
CA LYS A 498 -13.75 28.32 20.06
C LYS A 498 -14.19 27.15 19.19
N VAL A 499 -15.45 27.14 18.75
CA VAL A 499 -15.92 26.27 17.66
C VAL A 499 -15.36 26.80 16.35
N LEU A 500 -14.52 26.02 15.65
CA LEU A 500 -13.96 26.40 14.36
C LEU A 500 -14.83 25.89 13.22
N THR A 501 -15.23 24.61 13.26
CA THR A 501 -16.11 23.96 12.28
C THR A 501 -17.13 23.06 12.96
N THR A 502 -18.20 22.68 12.22
CA THR A 502 -19.27 21.80 12.72
C THR A 502 -19.50 20.58 11.81
N GLU A 503 -18.63 20.38 10.82
CA GLU A 503 -18.70 19.26 9.90
C GLU A 503 -17.88 18.05 10.40
N TYR A 504 -17.94 16.94 9.67
CA TYR A 504 -17.08 15.77 9.95
C TYR A 504 -15.64 16.01 9.54
N ASP A 505 -14.98 16.92 10.26
CA ASP A 505 -13.59 17.31 10.07
C ASP A 505 -12.68 16.52 11.00
N ASN A 506 -11.47 16.18 10.52
CA ASN A 506 -10.56 15.27 11.19
C ASN A 506 -9.09 15.64 10.97
N VAL A 507 -8.21 15.18 11.84
CA VAL A 507 -6.74 15.30 11.75
C VAL A 507 -6.31 16.74 11.42
N PRO A 508 -6.66 17.74 12.27
CA PRO A 508 -6.26 19.11 12.04
C PRO A 508 -4.76 19.32 12.29
N TYR A 509 -4.14 20.22 11.50
CA TYR A 509 -2.74 20.56 11.63
C TYR A 509 -2.52 22.06 11.40
N TRP A 510 -1.91 22.77 12.37
CA TRP A 510 -1.53 24.18 12.21
C TRP A 510 -0.43 24.33 11.16
N SER A 511 -0.54 25.34 10.29
CA SER A 511 0.58 25.75 9.43
C SER A 511 1.72 26.33 10.27
N PRO A 512 2.99 26.19 9.84
CA PRO A 512 4.15 26.71 10.56
C PRO A 512 4.09 28.22 10.83
N ASP A 513 3.45 28.98 9.94
CA ASP A 513 3.24 30.43 10.07
C ASP A 513 2.02 30.81 10.93
N GLY A 514 1.22 29.83 11.37
CA GLY A 514 0.02 30.04 12.18
C GLY A 514 -1.18 30.65 11.45
N GLN A 515 -1.10 30.85 10.13
CA GLN A 515 -2.15 31.52 9.35
C GLN A 515 -3.26 30.56 8.90
N ARG A 516 -3.02 29.26 8.88
CA ARG A 516 -3.96 28.27 8.38
C ARG A 516 -4.01 27.02 9.25
N ILE A 517 -5.15 26.34 9.20
CA ILE A 517 -5.36 24.99 9.75
C ILE A 517 -5.72 24.07 8.59
N LEU A 518 -4.91 23.04 8.40
CA LEU A 518 -5.09 21.95 7.45
C LEU A 518 -5.91 20.84 8.10
N PHE A 519 -6.82 20.20 7.37
CA PHE A 519 -7.62 19.09 7.90
C PHE A 519 -8.25 18.25 6.79
N THR A 520 -8.75 17.08 7.15
CA THR A 520 -9.52 16.20 6.27
C THR A 520 -11.01 16.37 6.56
N ARG A 521 -11.85 16.59 5.54
CA ARG A 521 -13.31 16.70 5.63
C ARG A 521 -14.00 15.55 4.92
N LYS A 522 -15.00 14.95 5.58
CA LYS A 522 -15.94 14.04 4.93
C LYS A 522 -16.95 14.82 4.10
N LEU A 523 -17.03 14.47 2.80
CA LEU A 523 -18.00 15.04 1.88
C LEU A 523 -19.25 14.13 1.71
N SER A 524 -20.26 14.63 1.02
CA SER A 524 -21.40 13.82 0.58
C SER A 524 -20.90 12.75 -0.40
N GLY A 525 -21.34 11.50 -0.23
CA GLY A 525 -20.93 10.37 -1.08
C GLY A 525 -19.77 9.54 -0.52
N ASN A 526 -19.36 9.76 0.75
CA ASN A 526 -18.33 9.00 1.47
C ASN A 526 -16.90 9.19 0.97
N ASN A 527 -16.64 10.33 0.37
CA ASN A 527 -15.35 10.81 -0.03
C ASN A 527 -14.77 11.72 1.07
N PHE A 528 -13.46 11.75 1.20
CA PHE A 528 -12.72 12.59 2.14
C PHE A 528 -11.65 13.36 1.37
N ASP A 529 -11.69 14.68 1.52
CA ASP A 529 -10.75 15.59 0.87
C ASP A 529 -9.98 16.46 1.87
N ILE A 530 -8.88 17.02 1.42
CA ILE A 530 -8.02 17.91 2.19
C ILE A 530 -8.50 19.36 2.04
N PHE A 531 -8.63 20.02 3.17
CA PHE A 531 -9.06 21.41 3.29
C PHE A 531 -8.08 22.23 4.12
N THR A 532 -8.12 23.54 3.92
CA THR A 532 -7.52 24.52 4.84
C THR A 532 -8.52 25.61 5.20
N ILE A 533 -8.38 26.17 6.40
CA ILE A 533 -9.21 27.27 6.91
C ILE A 533 -8.34 28.23 7.72
N SER A 534 -8.69 29.52 7.77
CA SER A 534 -8.07 30.47 8.70
C SER A 534 -8.49 30.21 10.15
N PRO A 535 -7.66 30.48 11.17
CA PRO A 535 -7.99 30.22 12.58
C PRO A 535 -9.20 31.00 13.09
N ASP A 536 -9.58 32.08 12.41
CA ASP A 536 -10.81 32.84 12.71
C ASP A 536 -12.09 32.19 12.18
N GLY A 537 -11.97 31.16 11.31
CA GLY A 537 -13.07 30.42 10.69
C GLY A 537 -13.42 30.93 9.29
N THR A 538 -12.65 31.85 8.74
CA THR A 538 -12.83 32.38 7.38
C THR A 538 -11.93 31.67 6.36
N ASP A 539 -12.08 32.01 5.09
CA ASP A 539 -11.23 31.54 3.97
C ASP A 539 -11.07 30.01 3.91
N LEU A 540 -12.18 29.28 3.98
CA LEU A 540 -12.21 27.84 3.76
C LEU A 540 -11.84 27.52 2.31
N ARG A 541 -10.83 26.65 2.12
CA ARG A 541 -10.38 26.20 0.79
C ARG A 541 -10.31 24.69 0.73
N GLN A 542 -10.84 24.11 -0.35
CA GLN A 542 -10.67 22.71 -0.69
C GLN A 542 -9.41 22.56 -1.55
N LEU A 543 -8.49 21.67 -1.15
CA LEU A 543 -7.23 21.47 -1.86
C LEU A 543 -7.24 20.23 -2.75
N THR A 544 -8.02 19.22 -2.42
CA THR A 544 -8.19 18.00 -3.23
C THR A 544 -9.66 17.79 -3.60
N THR A 545 -9.90 17.14 -4.74
CA THR A 545 -11.24 16.85 -5.28
C THR A 545 -11.25 15.48 -5.93
N THR A 546 -10.57 14.51 -5.32
CA THR A 546 -10.44 13.17 -5.89
C THR A 546 -11.69 12.34 -5.59
N PRO A 547 -12.04 11.34 -6.40
CA PRO A 547 -13.18 10.46 -6.11
C PRO A 547 -12.91 9.45 -4.98
N ALA A 548 -11.67 9.35 -4.54
CA ALA A 548 -11.23 8.46 -3.47
C ALA A 548 -10.88 9.26 -2.20
N ASN A 549 -10.51 8.56 -1.13
CA ASN A 549 -10.15 9.20 0.13
C ASN A 549 -8.75 9.83 0.08
N ASP A 550 -8.67 11.09 0.46
CA ASP A 550 -7.45 11.84 0.76
C ASP A 550 -7.39 12.13 2.27
N ALA A 551 -6.27 11.77 2.92
CA ALA A 551 -6.18 11.81 4.37
C ALA A 551 -4.77 12.04 4.91
N HIS A 552 -4.66 12.22 6.24
CA HIS A 552 -3.41 12.32 6.99
C HIS A 552 -2.47 13.41 6.45
N ALA A 553 -3.05 14.54 6.03
CA ALA A 553 -2.28 15.64 5.49
C ALA A 553 -1.47 16.35 6.57
N VAL A 554 -0.22 16.68 6.25
CA VAL A 554 0.71 17.42 7.11
C VAL A 554 1.43 18.49 6.28
N TRP A 555 1.76 19.61 6.93
CA TRP A 555 2.64 20.62 6.35
C TRP A 555 4.10 20.14 6.37
N THR A 556 4.89 20.56 5.39
CA THR A 556 6.35 20.58 5.51
C THR A 556 6.75 21.66 6.51
N ASP A 557 7.95 21.55 7.11
CA ASP A 557 8.37 22.46 8.18
C ASP A 557 8.58 23.91 7.67
N ASP A 558 8.86 24.10 6.37
CA ASP A 558 8.92 25.40 5.71
C ASP A 558 7.55 25.99 5.39
N GLY A 559 6.46 25.21 5.50
CA GLY A 559 5.11 25.61 5.15
C GLY A 559 4.84 25.75 3.66
N GLU A 560 5.80 25.42 2.78
CA GLU A 560 5.67 25.59 1.33
C GLU A 560 4.87 24.44 0.68
N HIS A 561 4.86 23.25 1.33
CA HIS A 561 4.21 22.06 0.78
C HIS A 561 3.31 21.38 1.81
N ILE A 562 2.42 20.54 1.28
CA ILE A 562 1.55 19.64 2.02
C ILE A 562 1.78 18.22 1.49
N MET A 563 2.03 17.26 2.39
CA MET A 563 2.04 15.84 2.08
C MET A 563 0.77 15.19 2.60
N TRP A 564 0.22 14.21 1.86
CA TRP A 564 -0.97 13.48 2.27
C TRP A 564 -0.97 12.06 1.73
N SER A 565 -1.83 11.20 2.28
CA SER A 565 -2.09 9.86 1.77
C SER A 565 -3.33 9.87 0.88
N SER A 566 -3.27 9.25 -0.28
CA SER A 566 -4.38 9.17 -1.24
C SER A 566 -4.62 7.77 -1.75
N GLY A 567 -5.89 7.44 -1.94
CA GLY A 567 -6.36 6.23 -2.60
C GLY A 567 -6.77 6.43 -4.06
N ILE A 568 -6.41 7.54 -4.69
CA ILE A 568 -6.89 7.93 -6.02
C ILE A 568 -6.71 6.86 -7.11
N TYR A 569 -5.66 6.03 -6.98
CA TYR A 569 -5.39 4.98 -7.95
C TYR A 569 -6.06 3.63 -7.62
N GLY A 570 -6.89 3.58 -6.56
CA GLY A 570 -7.66 2.41 -6.20
C GLY A 570 -6.88 1.33 -5.46
N PHE A 571 -7.49 0.17 -5.37
CA PHE A 571 -6.86 -1.02 -4.81
C PHE A 571 -5.73 -1.53 -5.73
N LYS A 572 -4.71 -2.13 -5.14
CA LYS A 572 -3.63 -2.82 -5.86
C LYS A 572 -3.74 -4.35 -5.77
N GLU A 573 -4.70 -4.82 -4.99
CA GLU A 573 -5.05 -6.22 -4.80
C GLU A 573 -6.55 -6.35 -4.48
N GLU A 574 -7.08 -7.55 -4.58
CA GLU A 574 -8.44 -7.88 -4.15
C GLU A 574 -8.61 -7.69 -2.64
N ALA A 575 -9.54 -6.84 -2.22
CA ALA A 575 -9.71 -6.45 -0.83
C ALA A 575 -9.93 -7.63 0.13
N ALA A 576 -10.64 -8.68 -0.31
CA ALA A 576 -10.91 -9.86 0.52
C ALA A 576 -9.64 -10.69 0.83
N LEU A 577 -8.55 -10.49 0.09
CA LEU A 577 -7.29 -11.22 0.24
C LEU A 577 -6.27 -10.48 1.11
N TYR A 578 -6.42 -9.19 1.30
CA TYR A 578 -5.57 -8.44 2.23
C TYR A 578 -5.72 -8.94 3.67
N ASP A 579 -4.66 -8.79 4.42
CA ASP A 579 -4.64 -8.98 5.87
C ASP A 579 -4.18 -7.70 6.54
N ASN A 580 -5.05 -7.15 7.39
CA ASN A 580 -4.77 -6.00 8.25
C ASN A 580 -4.31 -4.73 7.50
N THR A 581 -4.93 -4.43 6.34
CA THR A 581 -4.71 -3.19 5.60
C THR A 581 -6.00 -2.38 5.48
N PHE A 582 -5.86 -1.07 5.24
CA PHE A 582 -6.97 -0.12 5.14
C PHE A 582 -7.22 0.38 3.72
N GLN A 583 -6.66 -0.30 2.71
CA GLN A 583 -6.85 0.10 1.32
C GLN A 583 -8.22 0.78 1.07
N PRO A 584 -8.27 1.85 0.24
CA PRO A 584 -7.28 2.23 -0.77
C PRO A 584 -6.38 3.44 -0.45
N TYR A 585 -6.00 3.75 0.77
CA TYR A 585 -5.02 4.84 0.98
C TYR A 585 -3.59 4.38 0.66
N GLY A 586 -3.32 3.95 -0.54
CA GLY A 586 -2.11 3.22 -0.83
C GLY A 586 -0.84 4.05 -1.02
N SER A 587 -0.91 5.38 -1.22
CA SER A 587 0.27 6.13 -1.66
C SER A 587 0.37 7.51 -1.00
N ILE A 588 1.60 8.01 -0.85
CA ILE A 588 1.89 9.36 -0.36
C ILE A 588 2.07 10.29 -1.55
N PHE A 589 1.48 11.47 -1.44
CA PHE A 589 1.54 12.56 -2.39
C PHE A 589 2.10 13.82 -1.74
N ILE A 590 2.55 14.76 -2.58
CA ILE A 590 2.95 16.11 -2.19
C ILE A 590 2.32 17.13 -3.14
N MET A 591 1.95 18.30 -2.60
CA MET A 591 1.48 19.47 -3.36
C MET A 591 2.06 20.74 -2.76
N LYS A 592 2.01 21.86 -3.50
CA LYS A 592 2.24 23.18 -2.91
C LYS A 592 1.16 23.54 -1.89
N ALA A 593 1.47 24.45 -0.99
CA ALA A 593 0.55 24.94 0.06
C ALA A 593 -0.79 25.48 -0.48
N ASP A 594 -0.81 25.96 -1.72
CA ASP A 594 -2.01 26.45 -2.41
C ASP A 594 -2.85 25.35 -3.07
N GLY A 595 -2.41 24.08 -3.00
CA GLY A 595 -3.06 22.92 -3.61
C GLY A 595 -2.62 22.63 -5.04
N SER A 596 -1.68 23.38 -5.62
CA SER A 596 -1.13 23.14 -6.96
C SER A 596 0.02 22.12 -6.97
N GLU A 597 0.48 21.74 -8.16
CA GLU A 597 1.64 20.86 -8.40
C GLU A 597 1.58 19.51 -7.64
N LYS A 598 0.41 18.86 -7.66
CA LYS A 598 0.21 17.54 -7.03
C LYS A 598 1.05 16.48 -7.72
N ARG A 599 1.82 15.70 -6.96
CA ARG A 599 2.55 14.55 -7.47
C ARG A 599 2.64 13.43 -6.44
N GLN A 600 2.72 12.19 -6.91
CA GLN A 600 2.92 11.00 -6.08
C GLN A 600 4.40 10.89 -5.65
N LEU A 601 4.61 10.42 -4.42
CA LEU A 601 5.94 10.17 -3.84
C LEU A 601 6.23 8.69 -3.64
N THR A 602 5.22 7.84 -3.40
CA THR A 602 5.40 6.39 -3.19
C THR A 602 4.49 5.59 -4.08
N ASP A 603 4.95 4.43 -4.53
CA ASP A 603 4.17 3.45 -5.27
C ASP A 603 4.56 2.04 -4.79
N SER A 604 3.84 1.51 -3.81
CA SER A 604 4.07 0.19 -3.22
C SER A 604 2.79 -0.64 -3.18
N PRO A 605 2.87 -1.97 -3.06
CA PRO A 605 1.68 -2.82 -2.91
C PRO A 605 0.98 -2.65 -1.55
N TRP A 606 1.62 -1.94 -0.61
CA TRP A 606 1.15 -1.74 0.76
C TRP A 606 0.53 -0.37 0.96
N GLU A 607 -0.10 -0.15 2.10
CA GLU A 607 -0.63 1.16 2.47
C GLU A 607 0.48 2.02 3.10
N ASP A 608 0.92 3.05 2.38
CA ASP A 608 1.86 4.07 2.84
C ASP A 608 1.10 5.28 3.36
N SER A 609 1.41 5.72 4.58
CA SER A 609 0.65 6.78 5.25
C SER A 609 1.49 7.59 6.23
N MET A 610 0.90 8.69 6.73
CA MET A 610 1.44 9.52 7.81
C MET A 610 2.89 9.99 7.53
N PRO A 611 3.13 10.66 6.39
CA PRO A 611 4.48 11.11 6.02
C PRO A 611 4.96 12.26 6.92
N ARG A 612 6.27 12.31 7.17
CA ARG A 612 6.92 13.44 7.83
C ARG A 612 8.36 13.56 7.35
N PHE A 613 8.80 14.73 6.89
CA PHE A 613 10.21 14.96 6.64
C PHE A 613 10.97 15.15 7.96
N VAL A 614 12.18 14.59 8.01
CA VAL A 614 13.12 14.89 9.08
C VAL A 614 13.57 16.34 8.90
N PRO A 615 13.40 17.22 9.91
CA PRO A 615 13.83 18.60 9.82
C PRO A 615 15.32 18.71 9.46
N LYS A 616 15.65 19.56 8.48
CA LYS A 616 17.05 19.89 8.19
C LYS A 616 17.61 20.56 9.44
N LYS A 617 18.64 19.98 10.03
CA LYS A 617 19.35 20.65 11.11
C LYS A 617 19.81 22.01 10.59
N THR A 618 19.27 23.08 11.16
CA THR A 618 19.88 24.41 11.02
C THR A 618 21.24 24.28 11.68
N HIS A 619 22.30 24.15 10.89
CA HIS A 619 23.65 24.29 11.41
C HIS A 619 23.75 25.69 12.00
N PRO A 620 24.28 25.83 13.24
CA PRO A 620 24.53 27.12 13.82
C PRO A 620 25.54 27.94 13.01
#